data_446d9fd3bba1e5bce887b7e7fb15a09b
#
_entry.id   446d9fd3bba1e5bce887b7e7fb15a09b
#
_cell.length_a   1.000
_cell.length_b   1.000
_cell.length_c   1.000
_cell.angle_alpha   90.00
_cell.angle_beta   90.00
_cell.angle_gamma   90.00
#
_symmetry.space_group_name_H-M   'P 1'
#
loop_
_entity.id
_entity.type
_entity.pdbx_description
1 polymer ?
#
loop_
_entity_poly.entity_id
_entity_poly.type
_entity_poly.pdbx_seq_one_letter_code
_entity_poly.pdbx_strand_id
1 'polypeptide(L)'
;MKHDFRYFFREGIRNMFSHGFMSFAAIGVTVACLVIMGTFSLVAYNANENLKDLQKENAVLAFVDENLSDNEAKALQSKLEKIPGAADCTFVSRQEARDSYVEQYDEDDLYSNLDPSIFRHRYVIHLTDAAQMQQVVSDLEATPGIVKVRADETISNGFLTVRNVASLISIALIAVLLVISVFIISNTIKLTTFDRRDEIAIMKMVGATDGFIRWPFVYEGLLIGLMGAVIAFGLQWLLYEAISKGISGSDTLQLLRVVSFRKIWGPVAGVFGLVGILVGVGGSLTAIRKFLRV
;
A
#
# COMPACT_ATOMS: atom_id res chain seq x y z
N MET A 1 -24.29 -5.45 -35.87
CA MET A 1 -23.19 -4.69 -36.45
C MET A 1 -21.91 -5.05 -35.67
N LYS A 2 -21.00 -5.76 -36.33
CA LYS A 2 -19.67 -6.01 -35.73
C LYS A 2 -18.98 -4.64 -35.62
N HIS A 3 -18.78 -4.17 -34.40
CA HIS A 3 -17.97 -2.97 -34.20
C HIS A 3 -16.56 -3.28 -34.69
N ASP A 4 -16.14 -2.58 -35.75
CA ASP A 4 -14.79 -2.70 -36.28
C ASP A 4 -13.83 -2.03 -35.28
N PHE A 5 -13.42 -2.81 -34.25
CA PHE A 5 -12.47 -2.41 -33.22
C PHE A 5 -11.24 -1.74 -33.84
N ARG A 6 -10.78 -2.29 -34.98
CA ARG A 6 -9.64 -1.75 -35.73
C ARG A 6 -9.89 -0.35 -36.28
N TYR A 7 -11.12 -0.05 -36.71
CA TYR A 7 -11.49 1.28 -37.19
C TYR A 7 -11.45 2.29 -36.06
N PHE A 8 -12.13 2.03 -34.95
CA PHE A 8 -12.20 2.96 -33.81
C PHE A 8 -10.83 3.17 -33.15
N PHE A 9 -10.02 2.14 -33.06
CA PHE A 9 -8.66 2.25 -32.54
C PHE A 9 -7.77 3.12 -33.43
N ARG A 10 -7.82 2.92 -34.77
CA ARG A 10 -7.07 3.75 -35.73
C ARG A 10 -7.53 5.19 -35.69
N GLU A 11 -8.84 5.43 -35.59
CA GLU A 11 -9.41 6.76 -35.52
C GLU A 11 -9.03 7.45 -34.19
N GLY A 12 -9.03 6.73 -33.07
CA GLY A 12 -8.54 7.24 -31.77
C GLY A 12 -7.07 7.68 -31.82
N ILE A 13 -6.20 6.88 -32.44
CA ILE A 13 -4.79 7.26 -32.67
C ILE A 13 -4.70 8.52 -33.54
N ARG A 14 -5.43 8.56 -34.64
CA ARG A 14 -5.40 9.69 -35.55
C ARG A 14 -5.86 10.98 -34.86
N ASN A 15 -6.91 10.92 -34.05
CA ASN A 15 -7.41 12.04 -33.28
C ASN A 15 -6.37 12.56 -32.28
N MET A 16 -5.73 11.66 -31.56
CA MET A 16 -4.67 12.00 -30.59
C MET A 16 -3.53 12.81 -31.26
N PHE A 17 -3.13 12.45 -32.49
CA PHE A 17 -2.09 13.18 -33.23
C PHE A 17 -2.60 14.45 -33.93
N SER A 18 -3.87 14.49 -34.36
CA SER A 18 -4.44 15.68 -35.00
C SER A 18 -4.53 16.87 -34.03
N HIS A 19 -4.77 16.60 -32.74
CA HIS A 19 -4.75 17.59 -31.67
C HIS A 19 -3.55 17.39 -30.72
N GLY A 20 -2.37 17.10 -31.29
CA GLY A 20 -1.18 16.62 -30.61
C GLY A 20 -0.80 17.41 -29.36
N PHE A 21 -0.89 18.75 -29.37
CA PHE A 21 -0.56 19.58 -28.22
C PHE A 21 -1.50 19.34 -27.02
N MET A 22 -2.81 19.27 -27.26
CA MET A 22 -3.78 19.01 -26.18
C MET A 22 -3.66 17.59 -25.62
N SER A 23 -3.49 16.60 -26.50
CA SER A 23 -3.30 15.20 -26.10
C SER A 23 -1.99 15.03 -25.35
N PHE A 24 -0.91 15.69 -25.78
CA PHE A 24 0.37 15.69 -25.09
C PHE A 24 0.26 16.31 -23.68
N ALA A 25 -0.40 17.45 -23.55
CA ALA A 25 -0.64 18.06 -22.25
C ALA A 25 -1.47 17.16 -21.33
N ALA A 26 -2.53 16.51 -21.87
CA ALA A 26 -3.34 15.56 -21.10
C ALA A 26 -2.54 14.35 -20.63
N ILE A 27 -1.69 13.77 -21.50
CA ILE A 27 -0.78 12.69 -21.14
C ILE A 27 0.19 13.16 -20.04
N GLY A 28 0.82 14.32 -20.20
CA GLY A 28 1.78 14.87 -19.24
C GLY A 28 1.18 15.05 -17.84
N VAL A 29 -0.02 15.61 -17.75
CA VAL A 29 -0.71 15.76 -16.47
C VAL A 29 -1.15 14.41 -15.90
N THR A 30 -1.62 13.49 -16.74
CA THR A 30 -1.98 12.13 -16.30
C THR A 30 -0.74 11.41 -15.75
N VAL A 31 0.40 11.54 -16.42
CA VAL A 31 1.69 11.00 -15.95
C VAL A 31 2.06 11.60 -14.59
N ALA A 32 2.01 12.91 -14.44
CA ALA A 32 2.32 13.58 -13.18
C ALA A 32 1.41 13.10 -12.03
N CYS A 33 0.09 13.03 -12.27
CA CYS A 33 -0.87 12.54 -11.28
C CYS A 33 -0.58 11.07 -10.89
N LEU A 34 -0.32 10.21 -11.86
CA LEU A 34 -0.02 8.79 -11.61
C LEU A 34 1.30 8.59 -10.87
N VAL A 35 2.35 9.36 -11.22
CA VAL A 35 3.63 9.31 -10.52
C VAL A 35 3.49 9.77 -9.06
N ILE A 36 2.79 10.88 -8.82
CA ILE A 36 2.53 11.36 -7.45
C ILE A 36 1.75 10.31 -6.66
N MET A 37 0.65 9.80 -7.22
CA MET A 37 -0.18 8.74 -6.62
C MET A 37 0.66 7.49 -6.32
N GLY A 38 1.47 7.04 -7.28
CA GLY A 38 2.36 5.90 -7.14
C GLY A 38 3.41 6.11 -6.05
N THR A 39 4.01 7.29 -6.00
CA THR A 39 5.01 7.63 -4.97
C THR A 39 4.39 7.56 -3.57
N PHE A 40 3.25 8.21 -3.34
CA PHE A 40 2.58 8.16 -2.03
C PHE A 40 2.15 6.73 -1.67
N SER A 41 1.62 5.96 -2.62
CA SER A 41 1.24 4.56 -2.40
C SER A 41 2.45 3.69 -2.02
N LEU A 42 3.58 3.86 -2.70
CA LEU A 42 4.80 3.12 -2.42
C LEU A 42 5.46 3.53 -1.10
N VAL A 43 5.43 4.81 -0.75
CA VAL A 43 5.88 5.30 0.57
C VAL A 43 5.02 4.69 1.67
N ALA A 44 3.69 4.73 1.53
CA ALA A 44 2.78 4.13 2.50
C ALA A 44 2.98 2.60 2.62
N TYR A 45 3.22 1.91 1.50
CA TYR A 45 3.52 0.47 1.48
C TYR A 45 4.83 0.16 2.21
N ASN A 46 5.92 0.87 1.91
CA ASN A 46 7.21 0.67 2.58
C ASN A 46 7.13 1.02 4.07
N ALA A 47 6.44 2.10 4.43
CA ALA A 47 6.22 2.46 5.83
C ALA A 47 5.49 1.35 6.58
N ASN A 48 4.43 0.77 5.97
CA ASN A 48 3.71 -0.34 6.57
C ASN A 48 4.56 -1.61 6.73
N GLU A 49 5.43 -1.93 5.76
CA GLU A 49 6.34 -3.09 5.87
C GLU A 49 7.40 -2.86 6.95
N ASN A 50 8.01 -1.67 7.03
CA ASN A 50 8.95 -1.35 8.10
C ASN A 50 8.27 -1.37 9.49
N LEU A 51 7.04 -0.87 9.59
CA LEU A 51 6.27 -0.94 10.84
C LEU A 51 5.98 -2.39 11.26
N LYS A 52 5.66 -3.27 10.32
CA LYS A 52 5.47 -4.71 10.61
C LYS A 52 6.76 -5.36 11.14
N ASP A 53 7.91 -5.01 10.59
CA ASP A 53 9.18 -5.56 11.06
C ASP A 53 9.51 -5.06 12.47
N LEU A 54 9.29 -3.78 12.77
CA LEU A 54 9.43 -3.23 14.13
C LEU A 54 8.41 -3.83 15.12
N GLN A 55 7.20 -4.15 14.66
CA GLN A 55 6.18 -4.82 15.49
C GLN A 55 6.54 -6.26 15.83
N LYS A 56 7.29 -6.96 14.98
CA LYS A 56 7.79 -8.32 15.28
C LYS A 56 8.83 -8.32 16.41
N GLU A 57 9.54 -7.22 16.61
CA GLU A 57 10.47 -7.05 17.71
C GLU A 57 9.74 -6.75 19.03
N ASN A 58 8.52 -6.23 19.01
CA ASN A 58 7.68 -6.01 20.19
C ASN A 58 6.97 -7.30 20.60
N ALA A 59 7.63 -8.06 21.47
CA ALA A 59 7.07 -9.29 22.01
C ALA A 59 6.19 -9.00 23.24
N VAL A 60 5.12 -9.77 23.39
CA VAL A 60 4.33 -9.86 24.62
C VAL A 60 5.03 -10.84 25.56
N LEU A 61 5.33 -10.40 26.78
CA LEU A 61 5.95 -11.23 27.80
C LEU A 61 4.86 -11.78 28.74
N ALA A 62 4.65 -13.08 28.73
CA ALA A 62 3.77 -13.77 29.65
C ALA A 62 4.60 -14.49 30.74
N PHE A 63 4.45 -14.04 31.97
CA PHE A 63 5.18 -14.61 33.14
C PHE A 63 4.40 -15.77 33.71
N VAL A 64 5.10 -16.89 33.90
CA VAL A 64 4.57 -18.13 34.43
C VAL A 64 4.54 -18.07 35.95
N ASP A 65 3.60 -18.80 36.57
CA ASP A 65 3.47 -18.94 38.01
C ASP A 65 4.74 -19.61 38.58
N GLU A 66 5.28 -19.07 39.67
CA GLU A 66 6.47 -19.57 40.35
C GLU A 66 6.29 -20.98 40.95
N ASN A 67 5.03 -21.34 41.25
CA ASN A 67 4.67 -22.62 41.83
C ASN A 67 4.69 -23.79 40.84
N LEU A 68 4.74 -23.48 39.51
CA LEU A 68 4.83 -24.51 38.50
C LEU A 68 6.25 -25.03 38.35
N SER A 69 6.39 -26.35 38.21
CA SER A 69 7.66 -26.98 37.86
C SER A 69 8.08 -26.64 36.44
N ASP A 70 9.36 -26.75 36.10
CA ASP A 70 9.90 -26.49 34.76
C ASP A 70 9.18 -27.28 33.65
N ASN A 71 8.75 -28.52 33.95
CA ASN A 71 8.02 -29.34 32.99
C ASN A 71 6.57 -28.86 32.77
N GLU A 72 5.91 -28.43 33.85
CA GLU A 72 4.56 -27.86 33.75
C GLU A 72 4.59 -26.50 33.07
N ALA A 73 5.59 -25.67 33.37
CA ALA A 73 5.82 -24.41 32.72
C ALA A 73 6.01 -24.58 31.19
N LYS A 74 6.81 -25.56 30.75
CA LYS A 74 7.00 -25.91 29.34
C LYS A 74 5.75 -26.47 28.67
N ALA A 75 4.91 -27.19 29.40
CA ALA A 75 3.67 -27.76 28.87
C ALA A 75 2.62 -26.70 28.47
N LEU A 76 2.73 -25.48 28.99
CA LEU A 76 1.85 -24.37 28.62
C LEU A 76 2.04 -23.94 27.16
N GLN A 77 3.20 -24.19 26.56
CA GLN A 77 3.48 -23.77 25.17
C GLN A 77 2.39 -24.21 24.19
N SER A 78 1.98 -25.46 24.27
CA SER A 78 0.94 -26.00 23.37
C SER A 78 -0.45 -25.35 23.52
N LYS A 79 -0.70 -24.69 24.66
CA LYS A 79 -1.92 -23.91 24.88
C LYS A 79 -1.77 -22.49 24.36
N LEU A 80 -0.62 -21.88 24.59
CA LEU A 80 -0.32 -20.51 24.16
C LEU A 80 -0.23 -20.38 22.64
N GLU A 81 0.34 -21.37 21.96
CA GLU A 81 0.41 -21.42 20.48
C GLU A 81 -0.97 -21.52 19.80
N LYS A 82 -2.03 -21.92 20.53
CA LYS A 82 -3.40 -21.99 20.02
C LYS A 82 -4.16 -20.69 20.16
N ILE A 83 -3.61 -19.69 20.82
CA ILE A 83 -4.28 -18.38 20.98
C ILE A 83 -4.31 -17.68 19.63
N PRO A 84 -5.48 -17.29 19.14
CA PRO A 84 -5.59 -16.55 17.86
C PRO A 84 -4.80 -15.26 17.91
N GLY A 85 -3.91 -15.06 16.93
CA GLY A 85 -3.04 -13.86 16.87
C GLY A 85 -1.64 -14.06 17.44
N ALA A 86 -1.35 -15.14 18.15
CA ALA A 86 0.02 -15.53 18.49
C ALA A 86 0.70 -16.16 17.25
N ALA A 87 1.84 -15.60 16.83
CA ALA A 87 2.61 -16.09 15.68
C ALA A 87 3.69 -17.07 16.08
N ASP A 88 4.39 -16.78 17.20
CA ASP A 88 5.47 -17.57 17.75
C ASP A 88 5.46 -17.45 19.27
N CYS A 89 5.67 -18.57 19.95
CA CYS A 89 5.71 -18.64 21.42
C CYS A 89 7.00 -19.31 21.86
N THR A 90 7.97 -18.53 22.29
CA THR A 90 9.26 -19.05 22.77
C THR A 90 9.28 -19.09 24.28
N PHE A 91 9.55 -20.27 24.85
CA PHE A 91 9.78 -20.44 26.30
C PHE A 91 11.16 -19.94 26.66
N VAL A 92 11.25 -19.10 27.69
CA VAL A 92 12.50 -18.59 28.26
C VAL A 92 12.56 -19.02 29.72
N SER A 93 13.56 -19.82 30.09
CA SER A 93 13.77 -20.27 31.45
C SER A 93 14.25 -19.14 32.36
N ARG A 94 14.20 -19.34 33.67
CA ARG A 94 14.74 -18.37 34.66
C ARG A 94 16.23 -18.07 34.40
N GLN A 95 17.00 -19.12 34.07
CA GLN A 95 18.43 -19.00 33.77
C GLN A 95 18.64 -18.14 32.50
N GLU A 96 17.98 -18.47 31.41
CA GLU A 96 18.08 -17.71 30.17
C GLU A 96 17.58 -16.26 30.33
N ALA A 97 16.54 -16.05 31.14
CA ALA A 97 16.04 -14.72 31.47
C ALA A 97 17.06 -13.86 32.20
N ARG A 98 17.79 -14.49 33.17
CA ARG A 98 18.90 -13.86 33.89
C ARG A 98 20.06 -13.55 32.94
N ASP A 99 20.45 -14.52 32.14
CA ASP A 99 21.61 -14.38 31.24
C ASP A 99 21.38 -13.29 30.22
N SER A 100 20.17 -13.24 29.64
CA SER A 100 19.75 -12.14 28.71
C SER A 100 19.74 -10.77 29.40
N TYR A 101 19.34 -10.72 30.68
CA TYR A 101 19.31 -9.46 31.44
C TYR A 101 20.75 -8.97 31.74
N VAL A 102 21.63 -9.87 32.14
CA VAL A 102 23.03 -9.55 32.38
C VAL A 102 23.70 -9.09 31.07
N GLU A 103 23.51 -9.79 29.97
CA GLU A 103 24.08 -9.42 28.67
C GLU A 103 23.63 -8.03 28.21
N GLN A 104 22.39 -7.64 28.52
CA GLN A 104 21.81 -6.37 28.08
C GLN A 104 22.18 -5.17 28.96
N TYR A 105 22.38 -5.36 30.28
CA TYR A 105 22.51 -4.29 31.26
C TYR A 105 23.75 -4.29 32.08
N ASP A 106 24.65 -5.30 31.94
CA ASP A 106 25.84 -5.44 32.79
C ASP A 106 27.10 -4.87 32.12
N GLU A 107 27.10 -3.55 31.85
CA GLU A 107 28.30 -2.86 31.35
C GLU A 107 29.43 -2.79 32.40
N ASP A 108 29.10 -2.90 33.72
CA ASP A 108 30.03 -2.71 34.83
C ASP A 108 30.13 -3.89 35.80
N ASP A 109 29.79 -5.12 35.38
CA ASP A 109 29.80 -6.34 36.22
C ASP A 109 28.93 -6.27 37.51
N LEU A 110 27.98 -5.33 37.59
CA LEU A 110 27.14 -5.14 38.77
C LEU A 110 26.03 -6.20 38.88
N TYR A 111 25.60 -6.77 37.77
CA TYR A 111 24.46 -7.70 37.67
C TYR A 111 24.90 -9.15 37.46
N SER A 112 26.21 -9.42 37.29
CA SER A 112 26.74 -10.74 36.98
C SER A 112 26.45 -11.77 38.08
N ASN A 113 26.25 -11.36 39.35
CA ASN A 113 25.98 -12.19 40.49
C ASN A 113 24.49 -12.33 40.87
N LEU A 114 23.57 -11.93 40.03
CA LEU A 114 22.13 -12.08 40.29
C LEU A 114 21.73 -13.55 40.37
N ASP A 115 20.97 -13.93 41.42
CA ASP A 115 20.44 -15.27 41.55
C ASP A 115 19.32 -15.50 40.50
N PRO A 116 19.37 -16.61 39.73
CA PRO A 116 18.31 -16.96 38.78
C PRO A 116 16.91 -17.08 39.42
N SER A 117 16.81 -17.32 40.74
CA SER A 117 15.54 -17.41 41.47
C SER A 117 14.73 -16.08 41.47
N ILE A 118 15.41 -14.95 41.28
CA ILE A 118 14.77 -13.62 41.21
C ILE A 118 13.96 -13.50 39.89
N PHE A 119 14.37 -14.27 38.88
CA PHE A 119 13.70 -14.27 37.57
C PHE A 119 12.61 -15.32 37.53
N ARG A 120 11.58 -15.06 36.72
CA ARG A 120 10.48 -16.01 36.45
C ARG A 120 10.65 -16.64 35.08
N HIS A 121 10.15 -17.86 34.95
CA HIS A 121 9.88 -18.41 33.62
C HIS A 121 8.94 -17.47 32.89
N ARG A 122 9.22 -17.27 31.63
CA ARG A 122 8.36 -16.41 30.78
C ARG A 122 8.24 -16.97 29.38
N TYR A 123 7.17 -16.62 28.74
CA TYR A 123 6.99 -16.80 27.30
C TYR A 123 7.20 -15.47 26.61
N VAL A 124 7.98 -15.48 25.54
CA VAL A 124 8.12 -14.39 24.60
C VAL A 124 7.20 -14.72 23.43
N ILE A 125 6.15 -13.93 23.26
CA ILE A 125 5.10 -14.19 22.29
C ILE A 125 5.10 -13.07 21.27
N HIS A 126 5.38 -13.42 20.00
CA HIS A 126 5.29 -12.48 18.88
C HIS A 126 3.88 -12.51 18.30
N LEU A 127 3.37 -11.34 17.90
CA LEU A 127 2.03 -11.21 17.36
C LEU A 127 2.03 -11.26 15.84
N THR A 128 0.98 -11.86 15.27
CA THR A 128 0.74 -11.83 13.82
C THR A 128 0.34 -10.42 13.36
N ASP A 129 -0.46 -9.71 14.16
CA ASP A 129 -0.89 -8.32 13.92
C ASP A 129 -1.01 -7.59 15.27
N ALA A 130 -0.38 -6.42 15.37
CA ALA A 130 -0.46 -5.58 16.57
C ALA A 130 -1.89 -5.11 16.90
N ALA A 131 -2.79 -5.08 15.93
CA ALA A 131 -4.20 -4.78 16.17
C ALA A 131 -4.90 -5.82 17.08
N GLN A 132 -4.36 -7.03 17.17
CA GLN A 132 -4.89 -8.13 18.01
C GLN A 132 -4.24 -8.16 19.41
N MET A 133 -3.28 -7.25 19.71
CA MET A 133 -2.54 -7.27 20.97
C MET A 133 -3.45 -7.31 22.20
N GLN A 134 -4.46 -6.46 22.25
CA GLN A 134 -5.39 -6.37 23.38
C GLN A 134 -6.15 -7.68 23.61
N GLN A 135 -6.58 -8.33 22.52
CA GLN A 135 -7.26 -9.63 22.59
C GLN A 135 -6.30 -10.72 23.07
N VAL A 136 -5.09 -10.78 22.49
CA VAL A 136 -4.08 -11.77 22.89
C VAL A 136 -3.65 -11.59 24.34
N VAL A 137 -3.46 -10.35 24.81
CA VAL A 137 -3.15 -10.07 26.23
C VAL A 137 -4.25 -10.57 27.14
N SER A 138 -5.53 -10.30 26.80
CA SER A 138 -6.69 -10.79 27.57
C SER A 138 -6.77 -12.31 27.60
N ASP A 139 -6.52 -13.00 26.48
CA ASP A 139 -6.52 -14.46 26.38
C ASP A 139 -5.35 -15.11 27.16
N LEU A 140 -4.19 -14.43 27.16
CA LEU A 140 -3.03 -14.83 27.95
C LEU A 140 -3.28 -14.69 29.45
N GLU A 141 -3.87 -13.57 29.90
CA GLU A 141 -4.21 -13.35 31.30
C GLU A 141 -5.28 -14.33 31.81
N ALA A 142 -6.18 -14.78 30.93
CA ALA A 142 -7.17 -15.79 31.23
C ALA A 142 -6.61 -17.22 31.27
N THR A 143 -5.35 -17.44 30.83
CA THR A 143 -4.75 -18.76 30.76
C THR A 143 -4.25 -19.21 32.12
N PRO A 144 -4.73 -20.35 32.67
CA PRO A 144 -4.24 -20.88 33.96
C PRO A 144 -2.74 -21.18 33.89
N GLY A 145 -1.98 -20.64 34.85
CA GLY A 145 -0.52 -20.77 34.93
C GLY A 145 0.25 -19.53 34.45
N ILE A 146 -0.44 -18.53 33.89
CA ILE A 146 0.10 -17.19 33.61
C ILE A 146 -0.33 -16.26 34.75
N VAL A 147 0.62 -15.58 35.39
CA VAL A 147 0.37 -14.68 36.52
C VAL A 147 0.36 -13.21 36.12
N LYS A 148 1.16 -12.88 35.12
CA LYS A 148 1.31 -11.50 34.64
C LYS A 148 1.63 -11.49 33.17
N VAL A 149 1.01 -10.58 32.45
CA VAL A 149 1.34 -10.28 31.06
C VAL A 149 1.91 -8.85 30.99
N ARG A 150 2.99 -8.68 30.26
CA ARG A 150 3.57 -7.37 29.95
C ARG A 150 3.60 -7.20 28.45
N ALA A 151 2.88 -6.22 27.97
CA ALA A 151 2.87 -5.81 26.58
C ALA A 151 3.07 -4.29 26.50
N ASP A 152 3.78 -3.83 25.49
CA ASP A 152 4.00 -2.40 25.29
C ASP A 152 2.88 -1.84 24.42
N GLU A 153 1.67 -1.75 25.00
CA GLU A 153 0.46 -1.26 24.32
C GLU A 153 0.63 0.17 23.78
N THR A 154 1.38 1.02 24.50
CA THR A 154 1.59 2.41 24.08
C THR A 154 2.35 2.49 22.77
N ILE A 155 3.38 1.68 22.62
CA ILE A 155 4.19 1.60 21.39
C ILE A 155 3.33 1.02 20.25
N SER A 156 2.64 -0.07 20.51
CA SER A 156 1.78 -0.72 19.51
C SER A 156 0.65 0.20 19.02
N ASN A 157 -0.04 0.88 19.92
CA ASN A 157 -1.10 1.84 19.58
C ASN A 157 -0.54 3.06 18.83
N GLY A 158 0.67 3.51 19.16
CA GLY A 158 1.39 4.56 18.42
C GLY A 158 1.63 4.16 16.98
N PHE A 159 2.13 2.95 16.73
CA PHE A 159 2.34 2.43 15.37
C PHE A 159 1.04 2.30 14.58
N LEU A 160 -0.02 1.78 15.19
CA LEU A 160 -1.33 1.67 14.54
C LEU A 160 -1.89 3.05 14.17
N THR A 161 -1.73 4.03 15.03
CA THR A 161 -2.17 5.41 14.78
C THR A 161 -1.42 6.02 13.59
N VAL A 162 -0.08 5.92 13.57
CA VAL A 162 0.75 6.42 12.48
C VAL A 162 0.36 5.75 11.16
N ARG A 163 0.21 4.42 11.15
CA ARG A 163 -0.23 3.66 9.97
C ARG A 163 -1.58 4.13 9.45
N ASN A 164 -2.56 4.29 10.33
CA ASN A 164 -3.92 4.67 9.96
C ASN A 164 -3.98 6.10 9.42
N VAL A 165 -3.28 7.03 10.05
CA VAL A 165 -3.19 8.44 9.60
C VAL A 165 -2.50 8.51 8.24
N ALA A 166 -1.36 7.84 8.06
CA ALA A 166 -0.65 7.81 6.79
C ALA A 166 -1.50 7.20 5.66
N SER A 167 -2.23 6.11 5.96
CA SER A 167 -3.15 5.46 5.03
C SER A 167 -4.30 6.39 4.63
N LEU A 168 -4.93 7.06 5.60
CA LEU A 168 -6.02 8.01 5.36
C LEU A 168 -5.57 9.17 4.46
N ILE A 169 -4.42 9.77 4.75
CA ILE A 169 -3.84 10.84 3.94
C ILE A 169 -3.56 10.35 2.51
N SER A 170 -2.97 9.16 2.36
CA SER A 170 -2.69 8.56 1.06
C SER A 170 -3.96 8.34 0.24
N ILE A 171 -5.00 7.76 0.85
CA ILE A 171 -6.30 7.51 0.19
C ILE A 171 -6.95 8.83 -0.23
N ALA A 172 -6.95 9.84 0.63
CA ALA A 172 -7.52 11.16 0.31
C ALA A 172 -6.78 11.82 -0.87
N LEU A 173 -5.43 11.79 -0.86
CA LEU A 173 -4.62 12.30 -1.95
C LEU A 173 -4.89 11.57 -3.28
N ILE A 174 -4.94 10.23 -3.25
CA ILE A 174 -5.25 9.40 -4.41
C ILE A 174 -6.63 9.79 -4.98
N ALA A 175 -7.65 9.93 -4.14
CA ALA A 175 -8.99 10.30 -4.56
C ALA A 175 -9.01 11.69 -5.23
N VAL A 176 -8.35 12.68 -4.66
CA VAL A 176 -8.24 14.03 -5.23
C VAL A 176 -7.53 14.01 -6.58
N LEU A 177 -6.37 13.33 -6.67
CA LEU A 177 -5.61 13.23 -7.92
C LEU A 177 -6.38 12.51 -9.02
N LEU A 178 -7.15 11.47 -8.65
CA LEU A 178 -8.00 10.72 -9.57
C LEU A 178 -9.11 11.62 -10.15
N VAL A 179 -9.76 12.41 -9.31
CA VAL A 179 -10.78 13.38 -9.74
C VAL A 179 -10.17 14.42 -10.69
N ILE A 180 -9.01 14.96 -10.35
CA ILE A 180 -8.28 15.93 -11.20
C ILE A 180 -7.95 15.32 -12.56
N SER A 181 -7.42 14.10 -12.59
CA SER A 181 -7.06 13.39 -13.83
C SER A 181 -8.29 13.16 -14.73
N VAL A 182 -9.40 12.69 -14.16
CA VAL A 182 -10.67 12.52 -14.88
C VAL A 182 -11.17 13.85 -15.44
N PHE A 183 -11.09 14.91 -14.63
CA PHE A 183 -11.52 16.26 -15.05
C PHE A 183 -10.67 16.78 -16.22
N ILE A 184 -9.36 16.60 -16.19
CA ILE A 184 -8.44 17.04 -17.24
C ILE A 184 -8.71 16.30 -18.55
N ILE A 185 -8.80 14.96 -18.51
CA ILE A 185 -9.12 14.16 -19.69
C ILE A 185 -10.51 14.55 -20.23
N SER A 186 -11.48 14.73 -19.33
CA SER A 186 -12.82 15.18 -19.74
C SER A 186 -12.79 16.52 -20.47
N ASN A 187 -12.02 17.48 -20.00
CA ASN A 187 -11.87 18.77 -20.68
C ASN A 187 -11.15 18.65 -22.02
N THR A 188 -10.09 17.82 -22.10
CA THR A 188 -9.36 17.58 -23.35
C THR A 188 -10.30 16.97 -24.41
N ILE A 189 -11.02 15.90 -24.05
CA ILE A 189 -11.97 15.23 -24.96
C ILE A 189 -13.11 16.18 -25.37
N LYS A 190 -13.56 17.04 -24.45
CA LYS A 190 -14.60 18.04 -24.76
C LYS A 190 -14.10 19.04 -25.79
N LEU A 191 -12.87 19.52 -25.69
CA LEU A 191 -12.28 20.44 -26.68
C LEU A 191 -12.13 19.75 -28.04
N THR A 192 -11.59 18.53 -28.09
CA THR A 192 -11.47 17.72 -29.31
C THR A 192 -12.86 17.49 -29.96
N THR A 193 -13.88 17.19 -29.14
CA THR A 193 -15.25 17.00 -29.62
C THR A 193 -15.83 18.31 -30.20
N PHE A 194 -15.52 19.44 -29.57
CA PHE A 194 -15.99 20.75 -30.05
C PHE A 194 -15.35 21.14 -31.39
N ASP A 195 -14.08 20.87 -31.58
CA ASP A 195 -13.37 21.13 -32.85
C ASP A 195 -13.93 20.29 -34.00
N ARG A 196 -14.50 19.11 -33.69
CA ARG A 196 -15.13 18.20 -34.69
C ARG A 196 -16.66 18.30 -34.76
N ARG A 197 -17.26 19.37 -34.24
CA ARG A 197 -18.72 19.52 -34.16
C ARG A 197 -19.41 19.41 -35.49
N ASP A 198 -18.83 19.97 -36.58
CA ASP A 198 -19.39 19.95 -37.90
C ASP A 198 -19.41 18.54 -38.50
N GLU A 199 -18.34 17.76 -38.30
CA GLU A 199 -18.31 16.34 -38.68
C GLU A 199 -19.36 15.51 -37.93
N ILE A 200 -19.53 15.77 -36.63
CA ILE A 200 -20.53 15.11 -35.78
C ILE A 200 -21.95 15.47 -36.24
N ALA A 201 -22.19 16.73 -36.62
CA ALA A 201 -23.49 17.18 -37.16
C ALA A 201 -23.81 16.46 -38.46
N ILE A 202 -22.87 16.35 -39.40
CA ILE A 202 -23.03 15.59 -40.65
C ILE A 202 -23.34 14.11 -40.34
N MET A 203 -22.59 13.45 -39.43
CA MET A 203 -22.85 12.08 -39.05
C MET A 203 -24.27 11.88 -38.47
N LYS A 204 -24.75 12.81 -37.66
CA LYS A 204 -26.13 12.79 -37.13
C LYS A 204 -27.18 12.96 -38.27
N MET A 205 -26.95 13.84 -39.22
CA MET A 205 -27.85 14.04 -40.34
C MET A 205 -27.97 12.80 -41.24
N VAL A 206 -26.93 12.02 -41.40
CA VAL A 206 -26.92 10.76 -42.15
C VAL A 206 -27.48 9.58 -41.33
N GLY A 207 -27.85 9.80 -40.04
CA GLY A 207 -28.51 8.82 -39.20
C GLY A 207 -27.53 7.94 -38.35
N ALA A 208 -26.31 8.40 -38.12
CA ALA A 208 -25.40 7.69 -37.26
C ALA A 208 -25.94 7.66 -35.81
N THR A 209 -25.79 6.48 -35.15
CA THR A 209 -26.22 6.33 -33.77
C THR A 209 -25.26 7.05 -32.82
N ASP A 210 -25.78 7.52 -31.68
CA ASP A 210 -24.97 8.16 -30.64
C ASP A 210 -23.81 7.28 -30.16
N GLY A 211 -24.01 5.97 -30.14
CA GLY A 211 -22.96 5.00 -29.83
C GLY A 211 -21.79 5.05 -30.80
N PHE A 212 -22.08 5.08 -32.11
CA PHE A 212 -21.05 5.15 -33.14
C PHE A 212 -20.24 6.45 -33.06
N ILE A 213 -20.89 7.57 -32.72
CA ILE A 213 -20.20 8.85 -32.52
C ILE A 213 -19.34 8.88 -31.27
N ARG A 214 -19.73 8.14 -30.18
CA ARG A 214 -19.02 8.15 -28.90
C ARG A 214 -17.75 7.33 -28.90
N TRP A 215 -17.75 6.16 -29.53
CA TRP A 215 -16.67 5.21 -29.42
C TRP A 215 -15.28 5.75 -29.80
N PRO A 216 -15.08 6.52 -30.88
CA PRO A 216 -13.76 7.10 -31.21
C PRO A 216 -13.14 7.90 -30.07
N PHE A 217 -13.95 8.71 -29.37
CA PHE A 217 -13.49 9.54 -28.24
C PHE A 217 -13.20 8.71 -26.97
N VAL A 218 -13.93 7.60 -26.78
CA VAL A 218 -13.63 6.67 -25.68
C VAL A 218 -12.29 5.97 -25.92
N TYR A 219 -12.00 5.58 -27.17
CA TYR A 219 -10.69 5.03 -27.53
C TYR A 219 -9.57 6.07 -27.42
N GLU A 220 -9.82 7.31 -27.79
CA GLU A 220 -8.86 8.41 -27.61
C GLU A 220 -8.49 8.58 -26.13
N GLY A 221 -9.48 8.69 -25.23
CA GLY A 221 -9.22 8.78 -23.80
C GLY A 221 -8.57 7.53 -23.22
N LEU A 222 -8.96 6.33 -23.66
CA LEU A 222 -8.32 5.08 -23.28
C LEU A 222 -6.82 5.09 -23.66
N LEU A 223 -6.49 5.54 -24.86
CA LEU A 223 -5.10 5.63 -25.34
C LEU A 223 -4.30 6.65 -24.52
N ILE A 224 -4.86 7.84 -24.26
CA ILE A 224 -4.24 8.86 -23.42
C ILE A 224 -3.95 8.28 -22.02
N GLY A 225 -4.93 7.60 -21.40
CA GLY A 225 -4.81 7.01 -20.10
C GLY A 225 -3.76 5.88 -20.04
N LEU A 226 -3.76 4.99 -21.06
CA LEU A 226 -2.79 3.90 -21.16
C LEU A 226 -1.37 4.41 -21.43
N MET A 227 -1.18 5.35 -22.34
CA MET A 227 0.14 5.95 -22.59
C MET A 227 0.65 6.66 -21.33
N GLY A 228 -0.23 7.41 -20.66
CA GLY A 228 0.08 8.03 -19.37
C GLY A 228 0.52 7.00 -18.34
N ALA A 229 -0.19 5.87 -18.22
CA ALA A 229 0.14 4.80 -17.29
C ALA A 229 1.50 4.14 -17.59
N VAL A 230 1.79 3.85 -18.85
CA VAL A 230 3.08 3.23 -19.26
C VAL A 230 4.24 4.17 -18.98
N ILE A 231 4.12 5.45 -19.34
CA ILE A 231 5.18 6.45 -19.10
C ILE A 231 5.35 6.66 -17.58
N ALA A 232 4.24 6.81 -16.86
CA ALA A 232 4.26 6.98 -15.40
C ALA A 232 4.90 5.79 -14.69
N PHE A 233 4.59 4.56 -15.12
CA PHE A 233 5.22 3.34 -14.58
C PHE A 233 6.72 3.32 -14.81
N GLY A 234 7.19 3.67 -16.01
CA GLY A 234 8.62 3.77 -16.30
C GLY A 234 9.34 4.82 -15.45
N LEU A 235 8.75 6.02 -15.32
CA LEU A 235 9.28 7.07 -14.46
C LEU A 235 9.27 6.65 -12.98
N GLN A 236 8.19 6.01 -12.53
CA GLN A 236 8.07 5.50 -11.15
C GLN A 236 9.15 4.48 -10.83
N TRP A 237 9.45 3.57 -11.76
CA TRP A 237 10.54 2.61 -11.60
C TRP A 237 11.88 3.31 -11.41
N LEU A 238 12.20 4.25 -12.31
CA LEU A 238 13.47 5.00 -12.25
C LEU A 238 13.61 5.80 -10.94
N LEU A 239 12.54 6.51 -10.55
CA LEU A 239 12.52 7.28 -9.30
C LEU A 239 12.69 6.37 -8.07
N TYR A 240 11.96 5.27 -8.03
CA TYR A 240 12.03 4.34 -6.89
C TYR A 240 13.42 3.71 -6.76
N GLU A 241 14.03 3.31 -7.88
CA GLU A 241 15.38 2.73 -7.87
C GLU A 241 16.45 3.75 -7.46
N ALA A 242 16.30 5.01 -7.90
CA ALA A 242 17.20 6.10 -7.50
C ALA A 242 17.10 6.37 -5.99
N ILE A 243 15.88 6.45 -5.45
CA ILE A 243 15.64 6.65 -4.01
C ILE A 243 16.16 5.45 -3.20
N SER A 244 15.87 4.23 -3.64
CA SER A 244 16.31 3.00 -2.96
C SER A 244 17.84 2.93 -2.87
N LYS A 245 18.55 3.26 -3.94
CA LYS A 245 20.04 3.33 -3.93
C LYS A 245 20.56 4.43 -3.00
N GLY A 246 19.88 5.58 -2.97
CA GLY A 246 20.24 6.68 -2.07
C GLY A 246 20.09 6.31 -0.59
N ILE A 247 19.02 5.62 -0.24
CA ILE A 247 18.78 5.15 1.14
C ILE A 247 19.78 4.06 1.54
N SER A 248 20.03 3.09 0.66
CA SER A 248 20.97 1.99 0.95
C SER A 248 22.44 2.42 1.04
N GLY A 249 22.78 3.57 0.50
CA GLY A 249 24.14 4.15 0.55
C GLY A 249 24.40 5.08 1.75
N SER A 250 23.40 5.36 2.59
CA SER A 250 23.55 6.26 3.74
C SER A 250 23.56 5.47 5.05
N ASP A 251 24.64 5.61 5.83
CA ASP A 251 24.82 4.95 7.13
C ASP A 251 23.72 5.33 8.15
N THR A 252 23.15 6.53 8.01
CA THR A 252 22.10 7.03 8.91
C THR A 252 20.72 6.38 8.70
N LEU A 253 20.47 5.81 7.51
CA LEU A 253 19.16 5.27 7.13
C LEU A 253 19.16 3.73 7.03
N GLN A 254 20.17 3.04 7.55
CA GLN A 254 20.30 1.58 7.51
C GLN A 254 19.11 0.83 8.18
N LEU A 255 18.41 1.49 9.11
CA LEU A 255 17.22 0.94 9.76
C LEU A 255 15.99 0.90 8.85
N LEU A 256 15.97 1.67 7.75
CA LEU A 256 14.87 1.69 6.80
C LEU A 256 15.09 0.66 5.69
N ARG A 257 14.35 -0.43 5.74
CA ARG A 257 14.34 -1.44 4.67
C ARG A 257 13.42 -0.98 3.54
N VAL A 258 13.99 -0.75 2.36
CA VAL A 258 13.23 -0.46 1.14
C VAL A 258 12.96 -1.77 0.41
N VAL A 259 11.70 -2.10 0.19
CA VAL A 259 11.31 -3.31 -0.55
C VAL A 259 11.80 -3.22 -1.99
N SER A 260 12.50 -4.24 -2.48
CA SER A 260 12.98 -4.23 -3.88
C SER A 260 11.83 -4.08 -4.86
N PHE A 261 11.93 -3.14 -5.80
CA PHE A 261 10.90 -2.90 -6.83
C PHE A 261 10.59 -4.15 -7.66
N ARG A 262 11.58 -5.03 -7.84
CA ARG A 262 11.39 -6.32 -8.52
C ARG A 262 10.37 -7.25 -7.88
N LYS A 263 10.05 -7.08 -6.59
CA LYS A 263 9.02 -7.87 -5.91
C LYS A 263 7.62 -7.29 -6.11
N ILE A 264 7.52 -5.99 -6.35
CA ILE A 264 6.24 -5.26 -6.40
C ILE A 264 5.88 -4.71 -7.79
N TRP A 265 6.74 -4.88 -8.81
CA TRP A 265 6.51 -4.33 -10.15
C TRP A 265 5.19 -4.79 -10.77
N GLY A 266 4.83 -6.07 -10.60
CA GLY A 266 3.61 -6.65 -11.17
C GLY A 266 2.34 -5.98 -10.63
N PRO A 267 2.09 -5.98 -9.30
CA PRO A 267 1.00 -5.23 -8.69
C PRO A 267 1.00 -3.75 -9.08
N VAL A 268 2.16 -3.09 -9.06
CA VAL A 268 2.27 -1.66 -9.42
C VAL A 268 1.87 -1.43 -10.87
N ALA A 269 2.37 -2.23 -11.82
CA ALA A 269 1.98 -2.14 -13.23
C ALA A 269 0.48 -2.39 -13.42
N GLY A 270 -0.09 -3.35 -12.70
CA GLY A 270 -1.52 -3.64 -12.73
C GLY A 270 -2.36 -2.46 -12.24
N VAL A 271 -1.99 -1.85 -11.12
CA VAL A 271 -2.68 -0.66 -10.57
C VAL A 271 -2.57 0.53 -11.54
N PHE A 272 -1.37 0.82 -12.07
CA PHE A 272 -1.17 1.92 -13.01
C PHE A 272 -2.01 1.73 -14.29
N GLY A 273 -2.01 0.50 -14.84
CA GLY A 273 -2.83 0.16 -16.00
C GLY A 273 -4.32 0.32 -15.73
N LEU A 274 -4.80 -0.20 -14.60
CA LEU A 274 -6.20 -0.13 -14.22
C LEU A 274 -6.64 1.33 -13.99
N VAL A 275 -5.86 2.11 -13.26
CA VAL A 275 -6.16 3.53 -13.01
C VAL A 275 -6.11 4.32 -14.30
N GLY A 276 -5.13 4.09 -15.18
CA GLY A 276 -5.05 4.72 -16.50
C GLY A 276 -6.28 4.45 -17.35
N ILE A 277 -6.75 3.20 -17.38
CA ILE A 277 -8.00 2.82 -18.07
C ILE A 277 -9.21 3.53 -17.45
N LEU A 278 -9.36 3.47 -16.14
CA LEU A 278 -10.49 4.09 -15.43
C LEU A 278 -10.55 5.60 -15.66
N VAL A 279 -9.42 6.28 -15.57
CA VAL A 279 -9.30 7.73 -15.78
C VAL A 279 -9.56 8.07 -17.24
N GLY A 280 -8.96 7.34 -18.17
CA GLY A 280 -9.11 7.56 -19.62
C GLY A 280 -10.55 7.36 -20.09
N VAL A 281 -11.13 6.21 -19.78
CA VAL A 281 -12.52 5.88 -20.15
C VAL A 281 -13.51 6.73 -19.38
N GLY A 282 -13.33 6.90 -18.07
CA GLY A 282 -14.20 7.69 -17.21
C GLY A 282 -14.24 9.17 -17.62
N GLY A 283 -13.08 9.75 -17.93
CA GLY A 283 -12.97 11.12 -18.44
C GLY A 283 -13.68 11.31 -19.76
N SER A 284 -13.47 10.39 -20.71
CA SER A 284 -14.12 10.42 -22.03
C SER A 284 -15.63 10.30 -21.94
N LEU A 285 -16.14 9.33 -21.17
CA LEU A 285 -17.57 9.13 -20.99
C LEU A 285 -18.25 10.35 -20.36
N THR A 286 -17.58 10.99 -19.39
CA THR A 286 -18.08 12.17 -18.71
C THR A 286 -18.16 13.37 -19.68
N ALA A 287 -17.15 13.56 -20.53
CA ALA A 287 -17.11 14.60 -21.54
C ALA A 287 -18.26 14.50 -22.55
N ILE A 288 -18.45 13.31 -23.13
CA ILE A 288 -19.37 13.08 -24.23
C ILE A 288 -20.82 13.07 -23.77
N ARG A 289 -21.12 12.56 -22.57
CA ARG A 289 -22.50 12.59 -22.04
C ARG A 289 -23.09 13.98 -21.99
N LYS A 290 -22.29 15.00 -21.73
CA LYS A 290 -22.72 16.39 -21.64
C LYS A 290 -22.91 17.02 -23.02
N PHE A 291 -22.16 16.57 -24.04
CA PHE A 291 -22.19 17.11 -25.39
C PHE A 291 -23.34 16.57 -26.24
N LEU A 292 -23.75 15.33 -26.06
CA LEU A 292 -24.84 14.70 -26.86
C LEU A 292 -26.25 14.95 -26.31
N ARG A 293 -26.37 15.59 -25.14
CA ARG A 293 -27.66 15.99 -24.55
C ARG A 293 -28.18 17.36 -25.02
N VAL A 294 -27.53 17.98 -26.00
CA VAL A 294 -27.97 19.24 -26.60
C VAL A 294 -28.71 19.00 -27.91
#